data_89fc270420eb88f9a703bb91453eaa45
#
_entry.id   89fc270420eb88f9a703bb91453eaa45
#
_cell.length_a   1.000
_cell.length_b   1.000
_cell.length_c   1.000
_cell.angle_alpha   90.00
_cell.angle_beta   90.00
_cell.angle_gamma   90.00
#
_symmetry.space_group_name_H-M   'P 1'
#
loop_
_entity.id
_entity.type
_entity.pdbx_description
1 polymer ?
#
loop_
_entity_poly.entity_id
_entity_poly.type
_entity_poly.pdbx_seq_one_letter_code
_entity_poly.pdbx_strand_id
1 'polypeptide(L)'
;ELNVLEDLSGWVKVDLDNTNGFISKDYVDISVQLPKAMTMTEVRYGNGVSDVRVDLISYATQFVGNPYVWGGTSLTSGADCSGFVLSVFNKYGVTLPHSSQAQSKMGSTISASELKAGDLIFYAKGGSINHVAIYIGGGQVIHASNPKTGIRISNYNYRTPAKMVRILQD
;
A
#
# COMPACT_ATOMS: atom_id res chain seq x y z
N GLU A 1 11.78 26.44 17.62
CA GLU A 1 12.55 25.95 16.47
C GLU A 1 12.14 26.80 15.27
N LEU A 2 13.12 27.39 14.55
CA LEU A 2 12.86 28.25 13.42
C LEU A 2 13.55 27.68 12.17
N ASN A 3 12.89 27.82 11.02
CA ASN A 3 13.47 27.39 9.75
C ASN A 3 14.49 28.42 9.27
N VAL A 4 15.74 27.96 9.04
CA VAL A 4 16.78 28.78 8.45
C VAL A 4 16.58 28.83 6.93
N LEU A 5 16.39 30.01 6.39
CA LEU A 5 16.22 30.24 4.95
C LEU A 5 17.54 30.48 4.25
N GLU A 6 18.49 31.12 4.93
CA GLU A 6 19.79 31.47 4.38
C GLU A 6 20.84 31.57 5.50
N ASP A 7 22.00 31.00 5.26
CA ASP A 7 23.16 31.09 6.15
C ASP A 7 24.11 32.21 5.66
N LEU A 8 24.23 33.25 6.47
CA LEU A 8 25.04 34.41 6.19
C LEU A 8 26.27 34.47 7.11
N SER A 9 27.26 35.28 6.76
CA SER A 9 28.43 35.48 7.61
C SER A 9 28.02 36.14 8.93
N GLY A 10 28.08 35.39 10.05
CA GLY A 10 27.73 35.85 11.40
C GLY A 10 26.21 35.92 11.70
N TRP A 11 25.35 35.71 10.73
CA TRP A 11 23.88 35.79 10.86
C TRP A 11 23.18 34.66 10.15
N VAL A 12 21.97 34.31 10.59
CA VAL A 12 21.03 33.44 9.87
C VAL A 12 19.76 34.20 9.56
N LYS A 13 19.25 34.05 8.34
CA LYS A 13 17.93 34.50 7.96
C LYS A 13 16.94 33.40 8.26
N VAL A 14 15.89 33.72 8.99
CA VAL A 14 14.87 32.76 9.45
C VAL A 14 13.48 33.16 8.97
N ASP A 15 12.61 32.18 8.83
CA ASP A 15 11.20 32.38 8.55
C ASP A 15 10.44 32.67 9.84
N LEU A 16 9.66 33.75 9.86
CA LEU A 16 8.82 34.20 10.97
C LEU A 16 7.38 34.41 10.47
N ASP A 17 6.66 33.34 10.18
CA ASP A 17 5.20 33.35 9.87
C ASP A 17 4.71 34.57 9.06
N ASN A 18 5.20 34.73 7.83
CA ASN A 18 4.93 35.79 6.83
C ASN A 18 5.96 36.95 6.77
N THR A 19 7.02 36.93 7.56
CA THR A 19 8.13 37.86 7.45
C THR A 19 9.46 37.14 7.63
N ASN A 20 10.56 37.74 7.19
CA ASN A 20 11.90 37.22 7.43
C ASN A 20 12.59 37.97 8.55
N GLY A 21 13.22 37.26 9.49
CA GLY A 21 14.05 37.81 10.52
C GLY A 21 15.55 37.47 10.33
N PHE A 22 16.43 38.18 11.04
CA PHE A 22 17.85 37.87 11.08
C PHE A 22 18.26 37.66 12.54
N ILE A 23 18.96 36.55 12.83
CA ILE A 23 19.45 36.23 14.17
C ILE A 23 20.98 36.04 14.10
N SER A 24 21.73 36.64 15.05
CA SER A 24 23.14 36.37 15.15
C SER A 24 23.42 34.93 15.51
N LYS A 25 24.42 34.33 14.87
CA LYS A 25 24.88 32.97 15.13
C LYS A 25 25.42 32.77 16.54
N ASP A 26 25.79 33.83 17.23
CA ASP A 26 26.28 33.76 18.61
C ASP A 26 25.17 33.37 19.62
N TYR A 27 23.89 33.47 19.20
CA TYR A 27 22.73 33.23 20.07
C TYR A 27 21.89 32.05 19.63
N VAL A 28 22.31 31.27 18.60
CA VAL A 28 21.56 30.15 18.09
C VAL A 28 22.45 28.97 17.76
N ASP A 29 21.96 27.77 18.06
CA ASP A 29 22.54 26.52 17.59
C ASP A 29 21.90 26.15 16.24
N ILE A 30 22.70 26.06 15.20
CA ILE A 30 22.28 25.68 13.86
C ILE A 30 22.47 24.18 13.70
N SER A 31 21.40 23.45 13.54
CA SER A 31 21.45 22.02 13.17
C SER A 31 20.91 21.82 11.76
N VAL A 32 21.64 21.10 10.94
CA VAL A 32 21.16 20.65 9.62
C VAL A 32 20.43 19.35 9.83
N GLN A 33 19.09 19.38 9.84
CA GLN A 33 18.31 18.17 9.70
C GLN A 33 18.33 17.76 8.23
N LEU A 34 19.18 16.80 7.89
CA LEU A 34 19.11 16.17 6.59
C LEU A 34 17.76 15.47 6.48
N PRO A 35 16.99 15.68 5.38
CA PRO A 35 15.80 14.88 5.14
C PRO A 35 16.22 13.42 5.21
N LYS A 36 15.51 12.63 6.01
CA LYS A 36 15.76 11.19 6.14
C LYS A 36 15.76 10.58 4.75
N ALA A 37 16.87 9.96 4.35
CA ALA A 37 16.95 9.29 3.08
C ALA A 37 15.86 8.20 3.05
N MET A 38 14.96 8.27 2.07
CA MET A 38 13.97 7.22 1.84
C MET A 38 14.66 6.03 1.18
N THR A 39 14.38 4.84 1.66
CA THR A 39 14.81 3.62 0.98
C THR A 39 14.03 3.45 -0.33
N MET A 40 14.56 2.66 -1.26
CA MET A 40 13.82 2.32 -2.51
C MET A 40 12.49 1.63 -2.20
N THR A 41 12.41 0.91 -1.10
CA THR A 41 11.18 0.29 -0.60
C THR A 41 10.17 1.35 -0.17
N GLU A 42 10.59 2.34 0.60
CA GLU A 42 9.71 3.46 1.03
C GLU A 42 9.23 4.31 -0.15
N VAL A 43 10.09 4.55 -1.14
CA VAL A 43 9.71 5.27 -2.37
C VAL A 43 8.66 4.49 -3.17
N ARG A 44 8.80 3.16 -3.26
CA ARG A 44 7.93 2.31 -4.09
C ARG A 44 6.63 1.92 -3.38
N TYR A 45 6.67 1.65 -2.08
CA TYR A 45 5.55 1.06 -1.33
C TYR A 45 5.00 1.96 -0.22
N GLY A 46 5.65 3.08 0.08
CA GLY A 46 5.30 4.00 1.16
C GLY A 46 6.08 3.74 2.46
N ASN A 47 6.03 4.71 3.37
CA ASN A 47 6.69 4.61 4.66
C ASN A 47 6.07 3.53 5.55
N GLY A 48 6.89 2.79 6.29
CA GLY A 48 6.45 1.80 7.27
C GLY A 48 5.83 0.54 6.64
N VAL A 49 6.24 0.19 5.40
CA VAL A 49 5.91 -1.10 4.78
C VAL A 49 6.99 -2.10 5.17
N SER A 50 6.59 -3.18 5.85
CA SER A 50 7.50 -4.24 6.29
C SER A 50 8.02 -5.08 5.12
N ASP A 51 9.17 -5.74 5.31
CA ASP A 51 9.77 -6.63 4.30
C ASP A 51 8.81 -7.75 3.91
N VAL A 52 8.02 -8.28 4.85
CA VAL A 52 6.99 -9.31 4.59
C VAL A 52 5.95 -8.82 3.58
N ARG A 53 5.53 -7.56 3.65
CA ARG A 53 4.58 -6.96 2.69
C ARG A 53 5.22 -6.83 1.31
N VAL A 54 6.47 -6.40 1.24
CA VAL A 54 7.24 -6.29 -0.01
C VAL A 54 7.38 -7.66 -0.67
N ASP A 55 7.75 -8.67 0.10
CA ASP A 55 7.90 -10.04 -0.38
C ASP A 55 6.57 -10.62 -0.85
N LEU A 56 5.47 -10.37 -0.13
CA LEU A 56 4.13 -10.80 -0.53
C LEU A 56 3.73 -10.20 -1.90
N ILE A 57 3.99 -8.90 -2.10
CA ILE A 57 3.70 -8.24 -3.38
C ILE A 57 4.59 -8.79 -4.49
N SER A 58 5.89 -8.95 -4.21
CA SER A 58 6.85 -9.53 -5.16
C SER A 58 6.43 -10.95 -5.57
N TYR A 59 6.00 -11.75 -4.61
CA TYR A 59 5.48 -13.09 -4.88
C TYR A 59 4.17 -13.05 -5.70
N ALA A 60 3.21 -12.23 -5.31
CA ALA A 60 1.93 -12.12 -5.99
C ALA A 60 2.09 -11.69 -7.46
N THR A 61 3.01 -10.78 -7.75
CA THR A 61 3.24 -10.23 -9.10
C THR A 61 3.83 -11.24 -10.08
N GLN A 62 4.47 -12.31 -9.60
CA GLN A 62 5.00 -13.39 -10.46
C GLN A 62 3.88 -14.13 -11.22
N PHE A 63 2.64 -14.06 -10.76
CA PHE A 63 1.50 -14.78 -11.33
C PHE A 63 0.67 -13.93 -12.31
N VAL A 64 1.10 -12.71 -12.61
CA VAL A 64 0.44 -11.88 -13.63
C VAL A 64 0.44 -12.60 -14.97
N GLY A 65 -0.74 -12.64 -15.61
CA GLY A 65 -0.97 -13.35 -16.88
C GLY A 65 -1.50 -14.78 -16.72
N ASN A 66 -1.44 -15.36 -15.52
CA ASN A 66 -1.98 -16.70 -15.28
C ASN A 66 -3.52 -16.70 -15.29
N PRO A 67 -4.15 -17.85 -15.62
CA PRO A 67 -5.56 -17.88 -15.90
C PRO A 67 -6.46 -17.65 -14.66
N TYR A 68 -7.66 -17.15 -14.90
CA TYR A 68 -8.75 -17.13 -13.95
C TYR A 68 -9.58 -18.41 -14.08
N VAL A 69 -9.81 -19.09 -12.97
CA VAL A 69 -10.74 -20.22 -12.90
C VAL A 69 -11.68 -20.02 -11.71
N TRP A 70 -12.98 -20.02 -11.95
CA TRP A 70 -13.98 -19.90 -10.89
C TRP A 70 -13.84 -21.04 -9.87
N GLY A 71 -13.79 -20.72 -8.58
CA GLY A 71 -13.55 -21.68 -7.51
C GLY A 71 -12.12 -22.23 -7.45
N GLY A 72 -11.23 -21.75 -8.31
CA GLY A 72 -9.83 -22.18 -8.33
C GLY A 72 -8.98 -21.45 -7.27
N THR A 73 -7.93 -22.15 -6.81
CA THR A 73 -6.93 -21.64 -5.86
C THR A 73 -5.50 -21.78 -6.36
N SER A 74 -5.30 -22.37 -7.54
CA SER A 74 -3.96 -22.55 -8.10
C SER A 74 -3.44 -21.25 -8.71
N LEU A 75 -2.33 -20.77 -8.21
CA LEU A 75 -1.70 -19.54 -8.71
C LEU A 75 -1.18 -19.68 -10.15
N THR A 76 -0.95 -20.91 -10.62
CA THR A 76 -0.42 -21.20 -11.98
C THR A 76 -1.48 -21.74 -12.92
N SER A 77 -2.34 -22.67 -12.46
CA SER A 77 -3.34 -23.35 -13.30
C SER A 77 -4.70 -22.65 -13.30
N GLY A 78 -4.92 -21.71 -12.39
CA GLY A 78 -6.11 -20.88 -12.32
C GLY A 78 -6.66 -20.66 -10.91
N ALA A 79 -6.95 -19.43 -10.61
CA ALA A 79 -7.55 -18.99 -9.36
C ALA A 79 -8.68 -18.00 -9.62
N ASP A 80 -9.70 -17.98 -8.77
CA ASP A 80 -10.61 -16.84 -8.71
C ASP A 80 -10.07 -15.73 -7.80
N CYS A 81 -10.81 -14.64 -7.65
CA CYS A 81 -10.32 -13.47 -6.89
C CYS A 81 -9.96 -13.80 -5.44
N SER A 82 -10.81 -14.52 -4.73
CA SER A 82 -10.58 -14.92 -3.33
C SER A 82 -9.61 -16.07 -3.19
N GLY A 83 -9.57 -16.98 -4.16
CA GLY A 83 -8.60 -18.06 -4.24
C GLY A 83 -7.18 -17.56 -4.50
N PHE A 84 -7.01 -16.55 -5.34
CA PHE A 84 -5.73 -15.88 -5.54
C PHE A 84 -5.22 -15.27 -4.23
N VAL A 85 -6.06 -14.47 -3.56
CA VAL A 85 -5.71 -13.84 -2.28
C VAL A 85 -5.37 -14.89 -1.22
N LEU A 86 -6.22 -15.90 -1.06
CA LEU A 86 -6.00 -17.01 -0.12
C LEU A 86 -4.63 -17.67 -0.35
N SER A 87 -4.31 -18.01 -1.60
CA SER A 87 -3.09 -18.74 -1.93
C SER A 87 -1.83 -17.90 -1.76
N VAL A 88 -1.90 -16.61 -2.08
CA VAL A 88 -0.79 -15.68 -1.84
C VAL A 88 -0.53 -15.55 -0.33
N PHE A 89 -1.56 -15.28 0.46
CA PHE A 89 -1.43 -15.09 1.91
C PHE A 89 -1.02 -16.37 2.65
N ASN A 90 -1.47 -17.54 2.18
CA ASN A 90 -1.11 -18.83 2.78
C ASN A 90 0.39 -19.10 2.75
N LYS A 91 1.11 -18.62 1.72
CA LYS A 91 2.58 -18.71 1.66
C LYS A 91 3.26 -17.99 2.84
N TYR A 92 2.61 -17.01 3.43
CA TYR A 92 3.11 -16.23 4.57
C TYR A 92 2.46 -16.64 5.90
N GLY A 93 1.87 -17.84 5.96
CA GLY A 93 1.27 -18.39 7.17
C GLY A 93 -0.09 -17.80 7.55
N VAL A 94 -0.69 -17.01 6.67
CA VAL A 94 -2.01 -16.39 6.91
C VAL A 94 -3.10 -17.19 6.20
N THR A 95 -3.93 -17.86 6.97
CA THR A 95 -5.08 -18.63 6.45
C THR A 95 -6.29 -17.73 6.28
N LEU A 96 -6.80 -17.65 5.07
CA LEU A 96 -8.01 -16.91 4.72
C LEU A 96 -9.10 -17.84 4.15
N PRO A 97 -10.38 -17.52 4.35
CA PRO A 97 -11.47 -18.29 3.75
C PRO A 97 -11.52 -18.08 2.22
N HIS A 98 -11.99 -19.07 1.47
CA HIS A 98 -12.20 -18.99 0.02
C HIS A 98 -13.53 -18.30 -0.31
N SER A 99 -13.67 -17.05 0.09
CA SER A 99 -14.83 -16.20 -0.20
C SER A 99 -14.47 -14.73 0.04
N SER A 100 -14.65 -13.87 -0.96
CA SER A 100 -14.40 -12.44 -0.83
C SER A 100 -15.27 -11.78 0.26
N GLN A 101 -16.53 -12.27 0.43
CA GLN A 101 -17.41 -11.79 1.51
C GLN A 101 -16.87 -12.17 2.90
N ALA A 102 -16.37 -13.39 3.05
CA ALA A 102 -15.80 -13.84 4.31
C ALA A 102 -14.46 -13.14 4.59
N GLN A 103 -13.59 -13.02 3.60
CA GLN A 103 -12.32 -12.26 3.70
C GLN A 103 -12.55 -10.80 4.10
N SER A 104 -13.63 -10.16 3.63
CA SER A 104 -13.95 -8.78 3.98
C SER A 104 -14.31 -8.56 5.46
N LYS A 105 -14.55 -9.64 6.20
CA LYS A 105 -14.85 -9.62 7.63
C LYS A 105 -13.62 -9.93 8.49
N MET A 106 -12.49 -10.26 7.86
CA MET A 106 -11.22 -10.55 8.53
C MET A 106 -10.46 -9.25 8.80
N GLY A 107 -9.54 -9.30 9.78
CA GLY A 107 -8.63 -8.17 10.08
C GLY A 107 -9.32 -6.87 10.50
N SER A 108 -8.64 -5.77 10.29
CA SER A 108 -9.08 -4.43 10.67
C SER A 108 -9.53 -3.62 9.46
N THR A 109 -10.69 -2.96 9.55
CA THR A 109 -11.15 -2.02 8.52
C THR A 109 -10.28 -0.76 8.55
N ILE A 110 -9.83 -0.29 7.40
CA ILE A 110 -9.00 0.89 7.22
C ILE A 110 -9.62 1.87 6.21
N SER A 111 -9.20 3.11 6.28
CA SER A 111 -9.54 4.15 5.29
C SER A 111 -8.60 4.13 4.09
N ALA A 112 -8.95 4.84 3.01
CA ALA A 112 -8.11 4.95 1.82
C ALA A 112 -6.76 5.64 2.09
N SER A 113 -6.72 6.58 3.05
CA SER A 113 -5.47 7.28 3.45
C SER A 113 -4.50 6.40 4.24
N GLU A 114 -4.99 5.28 4.78
CA GLU A 114 -4.19 4.33 5.57
C GLU A 114 -3.68 3.15 4.73
N LEU A 115 -4.03 3.09 3.44
CA LEU A 115 -3.66 1.97 2.56
C LEU A 115 -2.14 1.77 2.52
N LYS A 116 -1.73 0.54 2.82
CA LYS A 116 -0.36 0.05 2.66
C LYS A 116 -0.34 -1.15 1.71
N ALA A 117 0.77 -1.36 1.02
CA ALA A 117 0.97 -2.54 0.19
C ALA A 117 0.68 -3.83 0.99
N GLY A 118 -0.06 -4.77 0.41
CA GLY A 118 -0.54 -5.99 1.07
C GLY A 118 -1.90 -5.86 1.77
N ASP A 119 -2.51 -4.68 1.81
CA ASP A 119 -3.89 -4.54 2.28
C ASP A 119 -4.89 -5.05 1.21
N LEU A 120 -6.08 -5.46 1.64
CA LEU A 120 -7.12 -5.99 0.76
C LEU A 120 -8.16 -4.92 0.45
N ILE A 121 -8.51 -4.80 -0.84
CA ILE A 121 -9.58 -3.94 -1.32
C ILE A 121 -10.71 -4.81 -1.86
N PHE A 122 -11.92 -4.55 -1.37
CA PHE A 122 -13.13 -5.27 -1.74
C PHE A 122 -14.05 -4.38 -2.56
N TYR A 123 -14.69 -5.00 -3.55
CA TYR A 123 -15.64 -4.34 -4.45
C TYR A 123 -16.99 -5.03 -4.37
N ALA A 124 -18.06 -4.24 -4.51
CA ALA A 124 -19.44 -4.72 -4.43
C ALA A 124 -20.18 -4.56 -5.75
N LYS A 125 -21.18 -5.40 -5.94
CA LYS A 125 -22.20 -5.29 -6.99
C LYS A 125 -23.56 -5.56 -6.36
N GLY A 126 -24.52 -4.65 -6.57
CA GLY A 126 -25.85 -4.80 -5.97
C GLY A 126 -25.83 -4.81 -4.42
N GLY A 127 -24.94 -4.05 -3.79
CA GLY A 127 -24.82 -3.99 -2.33
C GLY A 127 -24.03 -5.14 -1.68
N SER A 128 -23.66 -6.18 -2.43
CA SER A 128 -22.95 -7.34 -1.90
C SER A 128 -21.51 -7.39 -2.42
N ILE A 129 -20.53 -7.65 -1.53
CA ILE A 129 -19.13 -7.87 -1.91
C ILE A 129 -19.06 -9.09 -2.83
N ASN A 130 -18.44 -8.90 -3.99
CA ASN A 130 -18.30 -9.93 -5.00
C ASN A 130 -16.89 -10.03 -5.61
N HIS A 131 -15.96 -9.21 -5.15
CA HIS A 131 -14.58 -9.23 -5.65
C HIS A 131 -13.60 -8.71 -4.59
N VAL A 132 -12.35 -9.18 -4.66
CA VAL A 132 -11.24 -8.79 -3.80
C VAL A 132 -9.97 -8.65 -4.62
N ALA A 133 -9.11 -7.72 -4.21
CA ALA A 133 -7.79 -7.47 -4.78
C ALA A 133 -6.78 -7.16 -3.67
N ILE A 134 -5.49 -7.40 -3.93
CA ILE A 134 -4.37 -7.01 -3.06
C ILE A 134 -3.87 -5.65 -3.53
N TYR A 135 -3.81 -4.66 -2.63
CA TYR A 135 -3.19 -3.38 -2.91
C TYR A 135 -1.67 -3.52 -2.98
N ILE A 136 -1.05 -3.03 -4.05
CA ILE A 136 0.40 -3.19 -4.28
C ILE A 136 1.19 -1.88 -4.17
N GLY A 137 0.54 -0.80 -3.68
CA GLY A 137 1.12 0.53 -3.65
C GLY A 137 0.87 1.33 -4.93
N GLY A 138 1.19 2.63 -4.92
CA GLY A 138 1.09 3.48 -6.10
C GLY A 138 -0.29 3.59 -6.73
N GLY A 139 -1.37 3.40 -5.96
CA GLY A 139 -2.74 3.41 -6.48
C GLY A 139 -3.14 2.17 -7.28
N GLN A 140 -2.38 1.07 -7.16
CA GLN A 140 -2.58 -0.14 -7.95
C GLN A 140 -2.97 -1.35 -7.09
N VAL A 141 -3.66 -2.29 -7.71
CA VAL A 141 -4.01 -3.58 -7.14
C VAL A 141 -3.65 -4.72 -8.08
N ILE A 142 -3.36 -5.90 -7.51
CA ILE A 142 -3.26 -7.16 -8.24
C ILE A 142 -4.44 -8.05 -7.88
N HIS A 143 -5.05 -8.67 -8.88
CA HIS A 143 -6.22 -9.53 -8.69
C HIS A 143 -6.41 -10.55 -9.81
N ALA A 144 -7.02 -11.69 -9.49
CA ALA A 144 -7.60 -12.55 -10.51
C ALA A 144 -8.93 -11.94 -10.96
N SER A 145 -8.94 -11.34 -12.15
CA SER A 145 -9.98 -10.41 -12.60
C SER A 145 -11.22 -11.15 -13.16
N ASN A 146 -11.04 -11.88 -14.24
CA ASN A 146 -12.09 -12.64 -14.93
C ASN A 146 -11.46 -13.64 -15.92
N PRO A 147 -12.27 -14.57 -16.50
CA PRO A 147 -11.75 -15.60 -17.43
C PRO A 147 -11.04 -15.07 -18.69
N LYS A 148 -11.35 -13.85 -19.11
CA LYS A 148 -10.72 -13.27 -20.32
C LYS A 148 -9.34 -12.67 -20.05
N THR A 149 -9.10 -12.18 -18.84
CA THR A 149 -7.92 -11.38 -18.52
C THR A 149 -7.02 -12.02 -17.46
N GLY A 150 -7.48 -13.05 -16.77
CA GLY A 150 -6.69 -13.76 -15.78
C GLY A 150 -6.26 -12.86 -14.58
N ILE A 151 -5.10 -13.16 -14.05
CA ILE A 151 -4.45 -12.38 -12.98
C ILE A 151 -3.77 -11.17 -13.63
N ARG A 152 -4.07 -9.97 -13.11
CA ARG A 152 -3.58 -8.72 -13.67
C ARG A 152 -3.43 -7.61 -12.63
N ILE A 153 -2.70 -6.56 -13.00
CA ILE A 153 -2.64 -5.30 -12.25
C ILE A 153 -3.66 -4.32 -12.86
N SER A 154 -4.33 -3.57 -11.98
CA SER A 154 -5.30 -2.53 -12.33
C SER A 154 -5.18 -1.35 -11.36
N ASN A 155 -5.71 -0.17 -11.71
CA ASN A 155 -5.86 0.91 -10.75
C ASN A 155 -6.85 0.46 -9.65
N TYR A 156 -6.60 0.80 -8.38
CA TYR A 156 -7.46 0.37 -7.28
C TYR A 156 -8.89 0.91 -7.38
N ASN A 157 -9.08 2.02 -8.09
CA ASN A 157 -10.37 2.68 -8.31
C ASN A 157 -11.03 2.33 -9.66
N TYR A 158 -10.56 1.27 -10.37
CA TYR A 158 -11.21 0.79 -11.61
C TYR A 158 -12.69 0.38 -11.39
N ARG A 159 -13.04 0.10 -10.14
CA ARG A 159 -14.39 0.04 -9.57
C ARG A 159 -14.36 0.81 -8.26
N THR A 160 -15.49 1.35 -7.82
CA THR A 160 -15.57 2.01 -6.52
C THR A 160 -15.30 0.99 -5.40
N PRO A 161 -14.25 1.18 -4.58
CA PRO A 161 -14.01 0.33 -3.42
C PRO A 161 -15.18 0.37 -2.44
N ALA A 162 -15.63 -0.79 -2.00
CA ALA A 162 -16.71 -0.92 -1.02
C ALA A 162 -16.17 -1.06 0.42
N LYS A 163 -15.00 -1.66 0.56
CA LYS A 163 -14.33 -1.86 1.86
C LYS A 163 -12.83 -2.07 1.65
N MET A 164 -12.04 -1.65 2.63
CA MET A 164 -10.61 -1.89 2.69
C MET A 164 -10.25 -2.51 4.03
N VAL A 165 -9.38 -3.53 4.02
CA VAL A 165 -9.08 -4.32 5.21
C VAL A 165 -7.59 -4.61 5.30
N ARG A 166 -7.03 -4.46 6.49
CA ARG A 166 -5.67 -4.88 6.83
C ARG A 166 -5.67 -6.22 7.53
N ILE A 167 -4.99 -7.19 6.94
CA ILE A 167 -4.81 -8.53 7.48
C ILE A 167 -3.44 -8.67 8.17
N LEU A 168 -2.39 -8.18 7.51
CA LEU A 168 -1.02 -8.24 8.04
C LEU A 168 -0.85 -7.17 9.13
N GLN A 169 -0.34 -7.59 10.27
CA GLN A 169 0.11 -6.67 11.33
C GLN A 169 1.59 -6.37 11.06
N ASP A 170 1.96 -5.11 11.12
CA ASP A 170 3.36 -4.65 10.98
C ASP A 170 4.11 -4.85 12.30
#